data_d8016d6836656afd47982e9055fdf428
#
_entry.id   d8016d6836656afd47982e9055fdf428
#
_cell.length_a   1.000
_cell.length_b   1.000
_cell.length_c   1.000
_cell.angle_alpha   90.00
_cell.angle_beta   90.00
_cell.angle_gamma   90.00
#
_symmetry.space_group_name_H-M   'P 1'
#
loop_
_entity.id
_entity.type
_entity.pdbx_description
1 polymer ?
#
loop_
_entity_poly.entity_id
_entity_poly.type
_entity_poly.pdbx_seq_one_letter_code
_entity_poly.pdbx_strand_id
1 'polypeptide(L)'
;MSLKVVIPTPLRKFTSGAETVEVEASTVKEVLDNLDSRYPGFRASVCDESGSLRRFINIYLDGEDVRFLENLATPVADGAEIAIVPAISGG
;
A
#
# COMPACT_ATOMS: atom_id res chain seq x y z
N MET A 1 9.44 -5.32 10.97
CA MET A 1 8.41 -4.54 11.67
C MET A 1 7.04 -5.02 11.23
N SER A 2 6.14 -5.25 12.18
CA SER A 2 4.79 -5.70 11.89
C SER A 2 3.88 -4.48 11.84
N LEU A 3 3.11 -4.35 10.77
CA LEU A 3 2.24 -3.20 10.60
C LEU A 3 0.94 -3.61 9.93
N LYS A 4 -0.05 -2.73 10.01
CA LYS A 4 -1.37 -2.97 9.47
C LYS A 4 -1.54 -2.21 8.17
N VAL A 5 -2.09 -2.87 7.15
CA VAL A 5 -2.40 -2.25 5.88
C VAL A 5 -3.92 -2.24 5.70
N VAL A 6 -4.47 -1.06 5.48
CA VAL A 6 -5.89 -0.90 5.21
C VAL A 6 -6.09 -1.01 3.69
N ILE A 7 -6.91 -1.96 3.28
CA ILE A 7 -7.11 -2.28 1.87
C ILE A 7 -8.38 -1.57 1.38
N PRO A 8 -8.29 -0.76 0.33
CA PRO A 8 -9.48 -0.07 -0.20
C PRO A 8 -10.41 -1.06 -0.89
N THR A 9 -11.68 -0.73 -0.92
CA THR A 9 -12.70 -1.61 -1.49
C THR A 9 -12.33 -2.17 -2.87
N PRO A 10 -11.85 -1.36 -3.83
CA PRO A 10 -11.53 -1.88 -5.16
C PRO A 10 -10.43 -2.93 -5.19
N LEU A 11 -9.58 -2.98 -4.15
CA LEU A 11 -8.48 -3.92 -4.11
C LEU A 11 -8.74 -5.12 -3.23
N ARG A 12 -9.89 -5.17 -2.57
CA ARG A 12 -10.21 -6.31 -1.69
C ARG A 12 -10.40 -7.61 -2.44
N LYS A 13 -10.60 -7.54 -3.75
CA LYS A 13 -10.64 -8.75 -4.57
C LYS A 13 -9.32 -9.52 -4.53
N PHE A 14 -8.20 -8.83 -4.30
CA PHE A 14 -6.91 -9.50 -4.18
C PHE A 14 -6.72 -10.15 -2.83
N THR A 15 -7.39 -9.63 -1.80
CA THR A 15 -7.19 -10.07 -0.42
C THR A 15 -8.36 -10.92 0.08
N SER A 16 -9.15 -11.48 -0.83
CA SER A 16 -10.31 -12.31 -0.50
C SER A 16 -11.31 -11.58 0.39
N GLY A 17 -11.45 -10.28 0.17
CA GLY A 17 -12.38 -9.45 0.90
C GLY A 17 -11.86 -8.85 2.20
N ALA A 18 -10.61 -9.12 2.54
CA ALA A 18 -10.05 -8.59 3.78
C ALA A 18 -9.92 -7.07 3.71
N GLU A 19 -10.41 -6.39 4.75
CA GLU A 19 -10.32 -4.94 4.84
C GLU A 19 -8.97 -4.48 5.37
N THR A 20 -8.33 -5.31 6.18
CA THR A 20 -7.01 -5.03 6.71
C THR A 20 -6.16 -6.28 6.65
N VAL A 21 -4.86 -6.09 6.46
CA VAL A 21 -3.91 -7.19 6.40
C VAL A 21 -2.69 -6.79 7.20
N GLU A 22 -2.15 -7.72 7.98
CA GLU A 22 -0.88 -7.48 8.67
C GLU A 22 0.27 -7.96 7.81
N VAL A 23 1.31 -7.15 7.71
CA VAL A 23 2.51 -7.52 6.97
C VAL A 23 3.75 -7.12 7.78
N GLU A 24 4.87 -7.76 7.46
CA GLU A 24 6.16 -7.38 8.02
C GLU A 24 6.96 -6.68 6.95
N ALA A 25 7.50 -5.52 7.28
CA ALA A 25 8.27 -4.72 6.34
C ALA A 25 9.03 -3.63 7.07
N SER A 26 10.06 -3.09 6.40
CA SER A 26 10.84 -1.98 6.92
C SER A 26 10.60 -0.70 6.12
N THR A 27 10.08 -0.81 4.92
CA THR A 27 9.77 0.35 4.06
C THR A 27 8.42 0.13 3.39
N VAL A 28 7.86 1.22 2.86
CA VAL A 28 6.61 1.15 2.10
C VAL A 28 6.76 0.20 0.91
N LYS A 29 7.92 0.24 0.23
CA LYS A 29 8.17 -0.67 -0.89
C LYS A 29 8.05 -2.12 -0.46
N GLU A 30 8.64 -2.46 0.68
CA GLU A 30 8.57 -3.83 1.18
C GLU A 30 7.15 -4.23 1.55
N VAL A 31 6.34 -3.28 2.02
CA VAL A 31 4.93 -3.55 2.28
C VAL A 31 4.26 -4.03 1.00
N LEU A 32 4.48 -3.31 -0.10
CA LEU A 32 3.87 -3.67 -1.38
C LEU A 32 4.43 -4.98 -1.93
N ASP A 33 5.74 -5.20 -1.79
CA ASP A 33 6.35 -6.44 -2.24
C ASP A 33 5.80 -7.64 -1.48
N ASN A 34 5.63 -7.51 -0.17
CA ASN A 34 5.10 -8.59 0.65
C ASN A 34 3.63 -8.84 0.37
N LEU A 35 2.86 -7.78 0.12
CA LEU A 35 1.48 -7.95 -0.29
C LEU A 35 1.38 -8.69 -1.62
N ASP A 36 2.26 -8.34 -2.56
CA ASP A 36 2.25 -9.00 -3.87
C ASP A 36 2.62 -10.47 -3.75
N SER A 37 3.52 -10.79 -2.84
CA SER A 37 3.94 -12.16 -2.60
C SER A 37 2.77 -13.02 -2.07
N ARG A 38 1.95 -12.42 -1.21
CA ARG A 38 0.78 -13.11 -0.65
C ARG A 38 -0.41 -13.07 -1.58
N TYR A 39 -0.57 -11.98 -2.31
CA TYR A 39 -1.71 -11.75 -3.20
C TYR A 39 -1.19 -11.35 -4.57
N PRO A 40 -0.84 -12.31 -5.42
CA PRO A 40 -0.24 -12.00 -6.73
C PRO A 40 -1.08 -11.02 -7.55
N GLY A 41 -0.41 -10.02 -8.09
CA GLY A 41 -1.05 -8.95 -8.84
C GLY A 41 -1.35 -7.70 -8.04
N PHE A 42 -1.20 -7.76 -6.71
CA PHE A 42 -1.50 -6.61 -5.87
C PHE A 42 -0.61 -5.42 -6.21
N ARG A 43 0.71 -5.66 -6.31
CA ARG A 43 1.64 -4.58 -6.58
C ARG A 43 1.38 -3.92 -7.93
N ALA A 44 1.03 -4.72 -8.94
CA ALA A 44 0.75 -4.18 -10.27
C ALA A 44 -0.49 -3.30 -10.28
N SER A 45 -1.40 -3.47 -9.31
CA SER A 45 -2.60 -2.64 -9.24
C SER A 45 -2.31 -1.27 -8.63
N VAL A 46 -1.21 -1.12 -7.89
CA VAL A 46 -0.87 0.16 -7.25
C VAL A 46 0.38 0.80 -7.83
N CYS A 47 1.24 0.04 -8.49
CA CYS A 47 2.46 0.56 -9.10
C CYS A 47 2.44 0.34 -10.60
N ASP A 48 3.11 1.23 -11.33
CA ASP A 48 3.25 1.10 -12.77
C ASP A 48 4.45 0.23 -13.14
N GLU A 49 4.75 0.11 -14.44
CA GLU A 49 5.82 -0.73 -14.92
C GLU A 49 7.20 -0.30 -14.43
N SER A 50 7.37 0.99 -14.15
CA SER A 50 8.66 1.49 -13.65
C SER A 50 8.83 1.22 -12.16
N GLY A 51 7.80 0.71 -11.50
CA GLY A 51 7.84 0.46 -10.08
C GLY A 51 7.41 1.65 -9.24
N SER A 52 7.00 2.73 -9.89
CA SER A 52 6.52 3.92 -9.19
C SER A 52 5.05 3.79 -8.86
N LEU A 53 4.65 4.46 -7.79
CA LEU A 53 3.25 4.50 -7.38
C LEU A 53 2.42 5.16 -8.49
N ARG A 54 1.30 4.53 -8.86
CA ARG A 54 0.41 5.11 -9.86
C ARG A 54 -0.16 6.41 -9.33
N ARG A 55 -0.38 7.38 -10.23
CA ARG A 55 -0.74 8.72 -9.76
C ARG A 55 -2.15 8.81 -9.20
N PHE A 56 -3.04 7.83 -9.49
CA PHE A 56 -4.35 7.84 -8.82
C PHE A 56 -4.34 7.07 -7.51
N ILE A 57 -3.20 6.54 -7.09
CA ILE A 57 -3.10 5.80 -5.85
C ILE A 57 -2.33 6.64 -4.85
N ASN A 58 -2.93 6.85 -3.69
CA ASN A 58 -2.26 7.52 -2.59
C ASN A 58 -1.99 6.49 -1.50
N ILE A 59 -0.85 6.61 -0.86
CA ILE A 59 -0.53 5.78 0.30
C ILE A 59 -0.25 6.71 1.47
N TYR A 60 -0.93 6.46 2.58
CA TYR A 60 -0.76 7.25 3.79
C TYR A 60 -0.11 6.39 4.86
N LEU A 61 0.95 6.91 5.46
CA LEU A 61 1.61 6.28 6.59
C LEU A 61 1.21 7.05 7.83
N ASP A 62 0.43 6.41 8.69
CA ASP A 62 -0.10 7.06 9.90
C ASP A 62 -0.74 8.41 9.59
N GLY A 63 -1.49 8.45 8.49
CA GLY A 63 -2.22 9.65 8.08
C GLY A 63 -1.45 10.62 7.20
N GLU A 64 -0.19 10.33 6.90
CA GLU A 64 0.65 11.22 6.12
C GLU A 64 0.95 10.65 4.75
N ASP A 65 0.68 11.42 3.69
CA ASP A 65 0.92 10.98 2.32
C ASP A 65 2.42 10.76 2.09
N VAL A 66 2.78 9.55 1.68
CA VAL A 66 4.19 9.19 1.53
C VAL A 66 4.88 9.99 0.42
N ARG A 67 4.11 10.61 -0.51
CA ARG A 67 4.72 11.46 -1.53
C ARG A 67 5.36 12.70 -0.93
N PHE A 68 4.91 13.11 0.25
CA PHE A 68 5.52 14.23 0.98
C PHE A 68 6.61 13.75 1.92
N LEU A 69 6.87 12.45 1.95
CA LEU A 69 7.96 11.85 2.71
C LEU A 69 8.99 11.35 1.68
N GLU A 70 9.29 10.05 1.70
CA GLU A 70 10.27 9.48 0.79
C GLU A 70 9.65 8.49 -0.19
N ASN A 71 8.36 8.65 -0.50
CA ASN A 71 7.66 7.75 -1.40
C ASN A 71 7.80 6.30 -0.94
N LEU A 72 8.13 5.41 -1.86
CA LEU A 72 8.25 3.99 -1.53
C LEU A 72 9.44 3.68 -0.64
N ALA A 73 10.40 4.60 -0.54
CA ALA A 73 11.56 4.42 0.33
C ALA A 73 11.28 4.84 1.78
N THR A 74 10.08 5.35 2.05
CA THR A 74 9.71 5.79 3.39
C THR A 74 9.81 4.63 4.37
N PRO A 75 10.58 4.79 5.46
CA PRO A 75 10.67 3.73 6.46
C PRO A 75 9.37 3.62 7.25
N VAL A 76 9.05 2.41 7.67
CA VAL A 76 7.85 2.15 8.48
C VAL A 76 8.29 1.56 9.81
N ALA A 77 7.54 1.87 10.86
CA ALA A 77 7.83 1.40 12.21
C ALA A 77 6.87 0.30 12.61
N ASP A 78 7.24 -0.43 13.64
CA ASP A 78 6.38 -1.45 14.20
C ASP A 78 5.08 -0.81 14.70
N GLY A 79 3.96 -1.42 14.37
CA GLY A 79 2.66 -0.90 14.76
C GLY A 79 2.12 0.21 13.87
N ALA A 80 2.83 0.56 12.80
CA ALA A 80 2.36 1.61 11.88
C ALA A 80 1.11 1.15 11.12
N GLU A 81 0.39 2.13 10.59
CA GLU A 81 -0.77 1.87 9.75
C GLU A 81 -0.54 2.46 8.36
N ILE A 82 -0.66 1.61 7.35
CA ILE A 82 -0.58 2.03 5.95
C ILE A 82 -2.00 2.00 5.40
N ALA A 83 -2.45 3.10 4.81
CA ALA A 83 -3.74 3.16 4.13
C ALA A 83 -3.50 3.38 2.65
N ILE A 84 -4.05 2.48 1.82
CA ILE A 84 -3.98 2.61 0.37
C ILE A 84 -5.30 3.21 -0.08
N VAL A 85 -5.23 4.39 -0.70
CA VAL A 85 -6.43 5.14 -1.07
C VAL A 85 -6.39 5.47 -2.55
N PRO A 86 -7.23 4.84 -3.38
CA PRO A 86 -7.31 5.23 -4.78
C PRO A 86 -8.04 6.56 -4.88
N ALA A 87 -7.47 7.47 -5.65
CA ALA A 87 -8.12 8.74 -5.93
C ALA A 87 -9.08 8.50 -7.09
N ILE A 88 -10.33 8.22 -6.78
CA ILE A 88 -11.33 8.00 -7.81
C ILE A 88 -11.83 9.36 -8.25
N SER A 89 -11.28 9.83 -9.35
CA SER A 89 -11.66 11.12 -9.87
C SER A 89 -12.90 11.01 -10.73
N GLY A 90 -13.77 11.98 -10.62
CA GLY A 90 -14.92 12.10 -11.47
C GLY A 90 -15.93 10.99 -11.24
N GLY A 91 -15.86 10.53 -10.11
CA GLY A 91 -16.71 9.40 -9.83
C GLY A 91 -15.94 8.27 -10.25
#